data_03032a7e1c0612e7de7504596a2eef47
#
_entry.id   03032a7e1c0612e7de7504596a2eef47
#
_cell.length_a   1.000
_cell.length_b   1.000
_cell.length_c   1.000
_cell.angle_alpha   90.00
_cell.angle_beta   90.00
_cell.angle_gamma   90.00
#
_symmetry.space_group_name_H-M   'P 1'
#
loop_
_entity.id
_entity.type
_entity.pdbx_description
1 polymer ?
#
loop_
_entity_poly.entity_id
_entity_poly.type
_entity_poly.pdbx_seq_one_letter_code
_entity_poly.pdbx_strand_id
1 'polypeptide(L)'
;MHDYARVVPALAAIALSVAMASAHAQTTLPPVAGTAPADAKPAEPAPPPPIFSIWGFDLTGHFDVGYTHLTGSGKFVSGTNDRVFDFKHNEVIFHALDLQFAKIPDAGWGGLLDVTVGKDADTIAAFGTISKSKGPANGANHYIDPTQFYVYYGAAPFSIIAGKYVTLSGAEVIKSDGDVNYSRSILFGYAIPFTHTGVRATYKVNDALSLMGGVNQGWDAFEDPNHDKTVELGATFAPSKVVSIAASYYGGKERVTNYPKSDANGMRNLFDIVGTFNATDQLTFILNYDYGTQENAGAGGGKAKWDGIAGYVNYQINDQWRASLRGEYFNDHDGYRTGVVQKWKEATLTLAYLPAKEWEVRAEVRADKSDQSAFLKSDGITPTSTQRSFGLEVLYKF
;
A
#
# COMPACT_ATOMS: atom_id res chain seq x y z
N MET A 1 -0.94 -8.53 35.96
CA MET A 1 -0.11 -7.68 35.10
C MET A 1 1.27 -8.31 34.84
N HIS A 2 1.32 -9.55 34.49
CA HIS A 2 2.61 -10.24 34.16
C HIS A 2 2.26 -11.34 33.20
N ASP A 3 2.32 -11.10 31.88
CA ASP A 3 2.49 -12.18 30.89
C ASP A 3 2.50 -11.69 29.42
N TYR A 4 2.21 -10.40 29.18
CA TYR A 4 2.16 -9.87 27.80
C TYR A 4 3.54 -9.56 27.20
N ALA A 5 4.58 -9.39 28.01
CA ALA A 5 5.94 -9.08 27.53
C ALA A 5 6.67 -10.30 26.91
N ARG A 6 6.13 -11.51 27.08
CA ARG A 6 6.73 -12.75 26.54
C ARG A 6 6.10 -13.24 25.24
N VAL A 7 4.93 -12.70 24.86
CA VAL A 7 4.23 -13.12 23.64
C VAL A 7 4.74 -12.40 22.40
N VAL A 8 5.13 -11.14 22.54
CA VAL A 8 5.64 -10.35 21.40
C VAL A 8 6.97 -10.87 20.83
N PRO A 9 7.96 -11.24 21.65
CA PRO A 9 9.18 -11.87 21.14
C PRO A 9 8.95 -13.27 20.55
N ALA A 10 7.97 -14.02 21.07
CA ALA A 10 7.66 -15.35 20.55
C ALA A 10 6.94 -15.28 19.20
N LEU A 11 6.06 -14.31 18.99
CA LEU A 11 5.42 -14.06 17.69
C LEU A 11 6.41 -13.51 16.66
N ALA A 12 7.35 -12.65 17.06
CA ALA A 12 8.44 -12.20 16.20
C ALA A 12 9.42 -13.35 15.86
N ALA A 13 9.67 -14.27 16.80
CA ALA A 13 10.49 -15.46 16.58
C ALA A 13 9.77 -16.51 15.73
N ILE A 14 8.45 -16.66 15.87
CA ILE A 14 7.63 -17.51 14.99
C ILE A 14 7.51 -16.87 13.60
N ALA A 15 7.34 -15.55 13.49
CA ALA A 15 7.41 -14.85 12.21
C ALA A 15 8.79 -15.01 11.55
N LEU A 16 9.87 -14.96 12.32
CA LEU A 16 11.23 -15.16 11.81
C LEU A 16 11.54 -16.62 11.43
N SER A 17 10.93 -17.61 12.08
CA SER A 17 11.08 -19.03 11.77
C SER A 17 10.11 -19.55 10.69
N VAL A 18 8.98 -18.86 10.46
CA VAL A 18 8.06 -19.10 9.35
C VAL A 18 8.39 -18.21 8.14
N ALA A 19 9.12 -17.11 8.38
CA ALA A 19 9.49 -16.11 7.37
C ALA A 19 10.63 -16.51 6.42
N MET A 20 10.87 -17.80 6.25
CA MET A 20 11.66 -18.23 5.09
C MET A 20 10.74 -18.62 3.95
N ALA A 21 9.87 -17.66 3.55
CA ALA A 21 9.04 -17.89 2.38
C ALA A 21 8.25 -16.67 1.88
N SER A 22 8.71 -15.99 0.85
CA SER A 22 8.05 -15.20 -0.20
C SER A 22 7.57 -13.77 0.03
N ALA A 23 7.98 -12.80 -0.74
CA ALA A 23 7.33 -11.53 -0.91
C ALA A 23 7.15 -11.14 -2.38
N HIS A 24 5.95 -10.75 -2.76
CA HIS A 24 5.73 -9.79 -3.81
C HIS A 24 5.19 -8.52 -3.14
N ALA A 25 6.08 -7.77 -2.51
CA ALA A 25 5.79 -6.39 -2.13
C ALA A 25 6.14 -5.49 -3.32
N GLN A 26 5.38 -4.47 -3.47
CA GLN A 26 5.42 -3.35 -4.42
C GLN A 26 6.77 -3.01 -5.09
N THR A 27 7.45 -3.94 -5.70
CA THR A 27 8.45 -3.62 -6.70
C THR A 27 7.89 -3.97 -8.06
N THR A 28 6.99 -3.14 -8.58
CA THR A 28 6.77 -3.07 -10.01
C THR A 28 7.96 -2.31 -10.66
N LEU A 29 9.17 -2.74 -10.31
CA LEU A 29 10.23 -2.72 -11.30
C LEU A 29 9.97 -3.95 -12.16
N PRO A 30 9.83 -3.82 -13.48
CA PRO A 30 9.73 -4.98 -14.35
C PRO A 30 10.92 -5.91 -14.07
N PRO A 31 10.73 -7.23 -14.16
CA PRO A 31 11.81 -8.17 -13.94
C PRO A 31 12.92 -7.86 -14.95
N VAL A 32 14.12 -7.68 -14.45
CA VAL A 32 15.32 -7.66 -15.31
C VAL A 32 15.37 -9.03 -15.99
N ALA A 33 15.28 -9.04 -17.32
CA ALA A 33 15.28 -10.25 -18.11
C ALA A 33 16.56 -11.05 -17.84
N GLY A 34 16.41 -12.14 -17.15
CA GLY A 34 17.44 -13.15 -16.94
C GLY A 34 16.93 -14.47 -17.47
N THR A 35 17.72 -15.14 -18.30
CA THR A 35 17.46 -16.43 -18.95
C THR A 35 16.83 -17.43 -17.99
N ALA A 36 15.60 -17.89 -18.28
CA ALA A 36 14.87 -18.88 -17.51
C ALA A 36 15.56 -20.26 -17.60
N PRO A 37 15.64 -21.04 -16.49
CA PRO A 37 15.92 -22.45 -16.54
C PRO A 37 14.75 -23.19 -17.19
N ALA A 38 15.07 -24.15 -18.03
CA ALA A 38 14.09 -25.03 -18.69
C ALA A 38 13.50 -26.01 -17.68
N ASP A 39 12.37 -25.66 -17.08
CA ASP A 39 11.32 -26.51 -16.48
C ASP A 39 10.21 -25.55 -16.00
N ALA A 40 9.47 -25.02 -16.98
CA ALA A 40 8.49 -23.97 -16.71
C ALA A 40 7.15 -24.58 -16.32
N LYS A 41 6.70 -24.27 -15.08
CA LYS A 41 5.31 -24.16 -14.65
C LYS A 41 4.51 -23.40 -15.73
N PRO A 42 3.19 -23.67 -15.90
CA PRO A 42 2.32 -22.80 -16.67
C PRO A 42 2.52 -21.35 -16.20
N ALA A 43 2.94 -20.48 -17.12
CA ALA A 43 3.20 -19.08 -16.82
C ALA A 43 1.91 -18.46 -16.28
N GLU A 44 2.02 -17.62 -15.25
CA GLU A 44 1.00 -16.63 -14.94
C GLU A 44 0.53 -16.00 -16.27
N PRO A 45 -0.78 -15.85 -16.52
CA PRO A 45 -1.23 -15.26 -17.77
C PRO A 45 -0.49 -13.93 -17.95
N ALA A 46 0.20 -13.80 -19.07
CA ALA A 46 0.92 -12.58 -19.39
C ALA A 46 -0.03 -11.39 -19.23
N PRO A 47 0.42 -10.27 -18.68
CA PRO A 47 -0.40 -9.07 -18.60
C PRO A 47 -0.99 -8.76 -19.97
N PRO A 48 -2.18 -8.15 -20.05
CA PRO A 48 -2.76 -7.76 -21.32
C PRO A 48 -1.72 -6.97 -22.13
N PRO A 49 -1.67 -7.14 -23.47
CA PRO A 49 -0.75 -6.36 -24.28
C PRO A 49 -1.07 -4.87 -24.14
N PRO A 50 -0.06 -3.98 -24.18
CA PRO A 50 -0.30 -2.55 -24.07
C PRO A 50 -1.26 -2.09 -25.18
N ILE A 51 -2.21 -1.22 -24.86
CA ILE A 51 -3.13 -0.62 -25.85
C ILE A 51 -2.35 0.10 -26.94
N PHE A 52 -1.25 0.72 -26.55
CA PHE A 52 -0.49 1.59 -27.39
C PHE A 52 0.99 1.58 -26.97
N SER A 53 1.88 1.55 -27.94
CA SER A 53 3.32 1.63 -27.71
C SER A 53 3.96 2.65 -28.67
N ILE A 54 4.75 3.58 -28.13
CA ILE A 54 5.49 4.58 -28.90
C ILE A 54 6.89 4.78 -28.32
N TRP A 55 7.90 4.72 -29.17
CA TRP A 55 9.32 4.83 -28.78
C TRP A 55 9.75 3.87 -27.67
N GLY A 56 9.04 2.72 -27.56
CA GLY A 56 9.26 1.72 -26.52
C GLY A 56 8.66 2.09 -25.17
N PHE A 57 7.79 3.10 -25.09
CA PHE A 57 6.90 3.33 -23.97
C PHE A 57 5.57 2.63 -24.22
N ASP A 58 5.13 1.84 -23.27
CA ASP A 58 3.88 1.10 -23.31
C ASP A 58 2.81 1.80 -22.46
N LEU A 59 1.61 1.96 -23.00
CA LEU A 59 0.45 2.42 -22.28
C LEU A 59 -0.37 1.24 -21.76
N THR A 60 -0.50 1.15 -20.45
CA THR A 60 -1.35 0.20 -19.73
C THR A 60 -2.20 0.97 -18.72
N GLY A 61 -3.16 0.31 -18.13
CA GLY A 61 -3.96 0.94 -17.09
C GLY A 61 -5.12 0.08 -16.62
N HIS A 62 -5.93 0.67 -15.75
CA HIS A 62 -7.16 0.03 -15.31
C HIS A 62 -8.26 1.06 -15.08
N PHE A 63 -9.48 0.59 -15.10
CA PHE A 63 -10.69 1.30 -14.74
C PHE A 63 -11.31 0.62 -13.53
N ASP A 64 -11.68 1.40 -12.51
CA ASP A 64 -12.19 0.91 -11.23
C ASP A 64 -13.46 1.65 -10.82
N VAL A 65 -14.52 0.89 -10.58
CA VAL A 65 -15.81 1.37 -10.06
C VAL A 65 -16.25 0.48 -8.92
N GLY A 66 -16.61 1.08 -7.80
CA GLY A 66 -17.05 0.37 -6.61
C GLY A 66 -18.36 0.89 -6.02
N TYR A 67 -18.94 0.07 -5.15
CA TYR A 67 -20.06 0.43 -4.29
C TYR A 67 -19.79 -0.15 -2.90
N THR A 68 -19.94 0.66 -1.86
CA THR A 68 -19.83 0.22 -0.47
C THR A 68 -21.12 0.52 0.28
N HIS A 69 -21.66 -0.49 0.97
CA HIS A 69 -22.64 -0.31 2.03
C HIS A 69 -21.94 -0.44 3.38
N LEU A 70 -21.99 0.61 4.19
CA LEU A 70 -21.30 0.68 5.47
C LEU A 70 -22.35 0.89 6.59
N THR A 71 -22.23 0.16 7.70
CA THR A 71 -23.09 0.37 8.89
C THR A 71 -22.65 1.58 9.73
N GLY A 72 -21.47 2.13 9.48
CA GLY A 72 -20.92 3.36 10.04
C GLY A 72 -21.10 4.56 9.10
N SER A 73 -20.52 5.68 9.49
CA SER A 73 -20.48 6.92 8.68
C SER A 73 -19.23 7.04 7.81
N GLY A 74 -18.31 6.08 7.85
CA GLY A 74 -17.00 6.15 7.22
C GLY A 74 -16.01 7.07 7.95
N LYS A 75 -16.28 7.38 9.24
CA LYS A 75 -15.43 8.26 10.04
C LYS A 75 -15.21 7.74 11.46
N PHE A 76 -14.03 8.07 11.98
CA PHE A 76 -13.74 8.00 13.40
C PHE A 76 -14.38 9.18 14.16
N VAL A 77 -14.49 9.04 15.48
CA VAL A 77 -14.90 10.13 16.37
C VAL A 77 -13.97 11.34 16.33
N SER A 78 -12.74 11.17 15.86
CA SER A 78 -11.78 12.24 15.57
C SER A 78 -12.16 13.08 14.35
N GLY A 79 -13.12 12.63 13.52
CA GLY A 79 -13.53 13.26 12.27
C GLY A 79 -12.72 12.83 11.05
N THR A 80 -11.63 12.07 11.23
CA THR A 80 -10.87 11.50 10.12
C THR A 80 -11.61 10.32 9.50
N ASN A 81 -11.35 10.02 8.23
CA ASN A 81 -11.92 8.83 7.58
C ASN A 81 -11.39 7.56 8.27
N ASP A 82 -12.23 6.55 8.40
CA ASP A 82 -11.90 5.23 8.95
C ASP A 82 -11.62 4.17 7.86
N ARG A 83 -11.60 4.60 6.61
CA ARG A 83 -11.26 3.85 5.40
C ARG A 83 -10.42 4.72 4.47
N VAL A 84 -9.65 4.10 3.60
CA VAL A 84 -8.77 4.85 2.68
C VAL A 84 -9.52 5.28 1.42
N PHE A 85 -10.08 4.33 0.65
CA PHE A 85 -10.77 4.62 -0.60
C PHE A 85 -12.28 4.43 -0.50
N ASP A 86 -12.73 3.43 0.25
CA ASP A 86 -14.13 2.99 0.38
C ASP A 86 -14.90 3.62 1.56
N PHE A 87 -14.48 4.84 1.99
CA PHE A 87 -15.10 5.56 3.12
C PHE A 87 -16.44 6.21 2.79
N LYS A 88 -16.75 6.45 1.51
CA LYS A 88 -18.06 6.85 1.07
C LYS A 88 -18.96 5.63 0.88
N HIS A 89 -20.21 5.71 1.27
CA HIS A 89 -21.10 4.57 1.26
C HIS A 89 -22.49 4.92 0.68
N ASN A 90 -23.20 3.88 0.22
CA ASN A 90 -24.52 3.96 -0.40
C ASN A 90 -24.55 4.76 -1.72
N GLU A 91 -23.42 4.89 -2.38
CA GLU A 91 -23.28 5.48 -3.71
C GLU A 91 -22.31 4.66 -4.57
N VAL A 92 -22.49 4.69 -5.87
CA VAL A 92 -21.51 4.15 -6.80
C VAL A 92 -20.38 5.17 -6.94
N ILE A 93 -19.15 4.71 -6.75
CA ILE A 93 -17.95 5.54 -6.80
C ILE A 93 -17.12 5.14 -7.99
N PHE A 94 -16.77 6.12 -8.81
CA PHE A 94 -15.69 6.03 -9.76
C PHE A 94 -14.36 6.22 -9.00
N HIS A 95 -13.70 5.10 -8.69
CA HIS A 95 -12.45 5.09 -7.93
C HIS A 95 -11.32 5.62 -8.78
N ALA A 96 -11.05 4.96 -9.91
CA ALA A 96 -9.93 5.31 -10.74
C ALA A 96 -10.13 4.97 -12.23
N LEU A 97 -9.65 5.84 -13.10
CA LEU A 97 -9.03 5.52 -14.37
C LEU A 97 -7.52 5.75 -14.16
N ASP A 98 -6.76 4.70 -14.13
CA ASP A 98 -5.31 4.75 -14.00
C ASP A 98 -4.66 4.55 -15.37
N LEU A 99 -3.75 5.44 -15.72
CA LEU A 99 -3.05 5.45 -16.99
C LEU A 99 -1.54 5.44 -16.74
N GLN A 100 -0.89 4.34 -17.06
CA GLN A 100 0.55 4.18 -16.91
C GLN A 100 1.25 4.13 -18.26
N PHE A 101 2.17 5.06 -18.47
CA PHE A 101 3.02 5.15 -19.64
C PHE A 101 4.46 4.89 -19.21
N ALA A 102 5.02 3.72 -19.53
CA ALA A 102 6.26 3.24 -18.98
C ALA A 102 7.21 2.67 -20.02
N LYS A 103 8.52 2.95 -19.84
CA LYS A 103 9.64 2.30 -20.52
C LYS A 103 10.72 2.04 -19.50
N ILE A 104 10.96 0.78 -19.18
CA ILE A 104 11.95 0.36 -18.16
C ILE A 104 12.90 -0.66 -18.81
N PRO A 105 13.92 -0.22 -19.55
CA PRO A 105 14.84 -1.11 -20.23
C PRO A 105 15.86 -1.73 -19.26
N ASP A 106 16.40 -2.91 -19.59
CA ASP A 106 17.49 -3.55 -18.84
C ASP A 106 18.74 -2.68 -18.80
N ALA A 107 18.98 -1.91 -19.87
CA ALA A 107 20.09 -0.97 -19.97
C ALA A 107 19.68 0.30 -20.70
N GLY A 108 20.16 1.45 -20.19
CA GLY A 108 19.92 2.77 -20.77
C GLY A 108 18.75 3.51 -20.09
N TRP A 109 18.28 4.55 -20.77
CA TRP A 109 17.30 5.50 -20.26
C TRP A 109 15.87 5.04 -20.53
N GLY A 110 15.01 5.28 -19.55
CA GLY A 110 13.57 5.11 -19.59
C GLY A 110 12.89 6.03 -18.62
N GLY A 111 11.67 5.68 -18.23
CA GLY A 111 10.89 6.45 -17.28
C GLY A 111 9.47 5.90 -17.15
N LEU A 112 8.74 6.45 -16.23
CA LEU A 112 7.35 6.12 -15.96
C LEU A 112 6.58 7.40 -15.67
N LEU A 113 5.41 7.51 -16.29
CA LEU A 113 4.35 8.46 -15.95
C LEU A 113 3.09 7.65 -15.64
N ASP A 114 2.55 7.85 -14.46
CA ASP A 114 1.38 7.17 -13.92
C ASP A 114 0.40 8.21 -13.39
N VAL A 115 -0.79 8.28 -13.98
CA VAL A 115 -1.80 9.29 -13.68
C VAL A 115 -3.08 8.59 -13.26
N THR A 116 -3.52 8.88 -12.05
CA THR A 116 -4.81 8.43 -11.52
C THR A 116 -5.85 9.53 -11.69
N VAL A 117 -6.97 9.21 -12.34
CA VAL A 117 -8.13 10.09 -12.51
C VAL A 117 -9.32 9.43 -11.82
N GLY A 118 -9.93 10.09 -10.85
CA GLY A 118 -11.07 9.57 -10.09
C GLY A 118 -11.00 9.96 -8.62
N LYS A 119 -11.84 9.32 -7.80
CA LYS A 119 -11.96 9.68 -6.39
C LYS A 119 -10.69 9.35 -5.59
N ASP A 120 -10.00 8.29 -5.95
CA ASP A 120 -8.82 7.83 -5.24
C ASP A 120 -7.64 8.79 -5.40
N ALA A 121 -7.58 9.55 -6.51
CA ALA A 121 -6.58 10.58 -6.73
C ALA A 121 -6.50 11.61 -5.58
N ASP A 122 -7.65 12.01 -5.01
CA ASP A 122 -7.68 12.95 -3.88
C ASP A 122 -7.10 12.33 -2.60
N THR A 123 -7.19 11.01 -2.44
CA THR A 123 -6.71 10.28 -1.27
C THR A 123 -5.19 10.10 -1.31
N ILE A 124 -4.68 9.67 -2.46
CA ILE A 124 -3.26 9.34 -2.64
C ILE A 124 -2.36 10.56 -2.93
N ALA A 125 -2.97 11.69 -3.30
CA ALA A 125 -2.21 12.89 -3.67
C ALA A 125 -1.23 13.31 -2.58
N ALA A 126 0.03 13.49 -2.98
CA ALA A 126 1.08 13.96 -2.09
C ALA A 126 0.99 15.47 -1.81
N PHE A 127 1.58 15.93 -0.71
CA PHE A 127 1.73 17.36 -0.42
C PHE A 127 2.48 18.07 -1.56
N GLY A 128 1.92 19.18 -2.05
CA GLY A 128 2.50 19.95 -3.16
C GLY A 128 2.08 19.49 -4.57
N THR A 129 1.33 18.37 -4.72
CA THR A 129 0.74 18.00 -6.02
C THR A 129 -0.53 18.80 -6.32
N ILE A 130 -1.03 18.68 -7.55
CA ILE A 130 -2.21 19.41 -8.05
C ILE A 130 -3.40 19.28 -7.10
N SER A 131 -3.70 18.06 -6.65
CA SER A 131 -4.83 17.78 -5.76
C SER A 131 -4.67 18.32 -4.34
N LYS A 132 -3.44 18.59 -3.89
CA LYS A 132 -3.16 19.08 -2.52
C LYS A 132 -2.34 20.37 -2.47
N SER A 133 -2.18 21.07 -3.58
CA SER A 133 -1.40 22.33 -3.61
C SER A 133 -1.96 23.43 -2.69
N LYS A 134 -3.27 23.39 -2.38
CA LYS A 134 -3.92 24.39 -1.51
C LYS A 134 -4.40 23.83 -0.17
N GLY A 135 -4.09 22.56 0.13
CA GLY A 135 -4.52 21.86 1.34
C GLY A 135 -6.04 21.58 1.40
N PRO A 136 -6.49 20.77 2.37
CA PRO A 136 -7.89 20.43 2.52
C PRO A 136 -8.79 21.64 2.90
N ALA A 137 -8.21 22.77 3.30
CA ALA A 137 -8.94 23.96 3.71
C ALA A 137 -9.85 24.55 2.61
N ASN A 138 -9.60 24.25 1.34
CA ASN A 138 -10.40 24.78 0.23
C ASN A 138 -11.42 23.77 -0.33
N GLY A 139 -11.47 22.54 0.18
CA GLY A 139 -12.49 21.53 -0.18
C GLY A 139 -12.56 21.16 -1.68
N ALA A 140 -11.60 21.59 -2.48
CA ALA A 140 -11.58 21.31 -3.91
C ALA A 140 -11.03 19.90 -4.13
N ASN A 141 -11.90 19.00 -4.57
CA ASN A 141 -11.51 17.73 -5.14
C ASN A 141 -11.07 17.99 -6.58
N HIS A 142 -9.88 17.56 -6.94
CA HIS A 142 -9.35 17.71 -8.30
C HIS A 142 -9.54 16.45 -9.14
N TYR A 143 -9.73 15.30 -8.47
CA TYR A 143 -9.94 13.99 -9.11
C TYR A 143 -8.84 13.60 -10.10
N ILE A 144 -7.64 14.14 -9.95
CA ILE A 144 -6.47 13.81 -10.75
C ILE A 144 -5.20 13.92 -9.92
N ASP A 145 -4.33 12.92 -9.98
CA ASP A 145 -3.01 12.93 -9.36
C ASP A 145 -1.97 12.29 -10.29
N PRO A 146 -0.83 12.93 -10.55
CA PRO A 146 0.34 12.27 -11.08
C PRO A 146 0.94 11.38 -9.98
N THR A 147 0.44 10.15 -9.89
CA THR A 147 0.74 9.21 -8.80
C THR A 147 2.20 8.84 -8.80
N GLN A 148 2.76 8.59 -9.98
CA GLN A 148 4.20 8.41 -10.18
C GLN A 148 4.66 9.14 -11.43
N PHE A 149 5.83 9.74 -11.36
CA PHE A 149 6.56 10.21 -12.55
C PHE A 149 8.05 10.28 -12.21
N TYR A 150 8.82 9.50 -12.91
CA TYR A 150 10.26 9.45 -12.70
C TYR A 150 11.02 9.12 -13.99
N VAL A 151 12.26 9.56 -14.03
CA VAL A 151 13.24 9.10 -14.99
C VAL A 151 13.89 7.84 -14.44
N TYR A 152 14.13 6.88 -15.31
CA TYR A 152 14.80 5.62 -15.01
C TYR A 152 16.11 5.51 -15.80
N TYR A 153 17.13 4.93 -15.17
CA TYR A 153 18.34 4.48 -15.84
C TYR A 153 18.74 3.09 -15.37
N GLY A 154 18.84 2.14 -16.30
CA GLY A 154 19.31 0.78 -16.07
C GLY A 154 20.75 0.59 -16.51
N ALA A 155 21.54 -0.09 -15.69
CA ALA A 155 22.92 -0.53 -15.98
C ALA A 155 23.23 -1.74 -15.09
N ALA A 156 22.73 -2.92 -15.48
CA ALA A 156 22.84 -4.13 -14.66
C ALA A 156 24.24 -4.31 -14.06
N PRO A 157 24.37 -4.63 -12.77
CA PRO A 157 23.32 -5.00 -11.82
C PRO A 157 22.63 -3.82 -11.12
N PHE A 158 22.85 -2.58 -11.54
CA PHE A 158 22.28 -1.36 -10.98
C PHE A 158 21.12 -0.83 -11.80
N SER A 159 20.16 -0.21 -11.09
CA SER A 159 19.24 0.75 -11.68
C SER A 159 19.01 1.92 -10.73
N ILE A 160 18.57 3.05 -11.28
CA ILE A 160 18.27 4.25 -10.50
C ILE A 160 17.01 4.89 -11.05
N ILE A 161 16.18 5.41 -10.15
CA ILE A 161 15.01 6.24 -10.46
C ILE A 161 15.16 7.59 -9.77
N ALA A 162 14.67 8.65 -10.42
CA ALA A 162 14.62 10.00 -9.85
C ALA A 162 13.31 10.68 -10.23
N GLY A 163 12.53 11.10 -9.23
CA GLY A 163 11.19 11.69 -9.38
C GLY A 163 10.25 11.27 -8.26
N LYS A 164 8.94 11.18 -8.55
CA LYS A 164 7.92 10.70 -7.62
C LYS A 164 7.64 9.22 -7.91
N TYR A 165 7.67 8.40 -6.88
CA TYR A 165 7.52 6.94 -6.97
C TYR A 165 6.82 6.38 -5.72
N VAL A 166 6.22 5.18 -5.83
CA VAL A 166 5.54 4.50 -4.71
C VAL A 166 6.52 4.01 -3.65
N THR A 167 6.00 3.86 -2.42
CA THR A 167 6.76 3.30 -1.28
C THR A 167 7.25 1.88 -1.54
N LEU A 168 8.22 1.41 -0.75
CA LEU A 168 8.65 0.00 -0.68
C LEU A 168 7.85 -0.80 0.35
N SER A 169 7.09 -0.12 1.22
CA SER A 169 6.38 -0.72 2.35
C SER A 169 5.01 -1.24 1.96
N GLY A 170 4.57 -2.29 2.66
CA GLY A 170 3.22 -2.83 2.61
C GLY A 170 3.04 -4.02 1.67
N ALA A 171 2.05 -4.85 2.00
CA ALA A 171 1.64 -6.00 1.20
C ALA A 171 0.61 -5.62 0.12
N GLU A 172 -0.04 -4.48 0.25
CA GLU A 172 -1.02 -3.93 -0.70
C GLU A 172 -0.45 -2.73 -1.46
N VAL A 173 -1.08 -2.39 -2.58
CA VAL A 173 -0.65 -1.34 -3.49
C VAL A 173 -1.73 -0.25 -3.66
N ILE A 174 -1.35 0.90 -4.21
CA ILE A 174 -2.28 1.97 -4.55
C ILE A 174 -3.29 1.49 -5.60
N LYS A 175 -2.80 0.82 -6.65
CA LYS A 175 -3.60 0.37 -7.79
C LYS A 175 -4.46 -0.84 -7.44
N SER A 176 -5.78 -0.75 -7.64
CA SER A 176 -6.73 -1.81 -7.32
C SER A 176 -6.47 -3.11 -8.07
N ASP A 177 -5.92 -3.05 -9.28
CA ASP A 177 -5.61 -4.21 -10.08
C ASP A 177 -4.40 -5.04 -9.57
N GLY A 178 -3.60 -4.47 -8.67
CA GLY A 178 -2.52 -5.14 -7.96
C GLY A 178 -2.93 -5.82 -6.65
N ASP A 179 -4.16 -5.58 -6.17
CA ASP A 179 -4.68 -6.13 -4.92
C ASP A 179 -5.71 -7.24 -5.16
N VAL A 180 -5.94 -8.05 -4.13
CA VAL A 180 -6.92 -9.16 -4.17
C VAL A 180 -8.22 -8.84 -3.45
N ASN A 181 -8.20 -7.85 -2.56
CA ASN A 181 -9.35 -7.32 -1.83
C ASN A 181 -9.80 -5.98 -2.44
N TYR A 182 -11.07 -5.64 -2.28
CA TYR A 182 -11.61 -4.34 -2.67
C TYR A 182 -11.17 -3.25 -1.68
N SER A 183 -11.48 -3.43 -0.40
CA SER A 183 -11.02 -2.48 0.63
C SER A 183 -9.55 -2.69 0.95
N ARG A 184 -8.83 -1.60 1.20
CA ARG A 184 -7.44 -1.68 1.65
C ARG A 184 -7.36 -2.06 3.13
N SER A 185 -6.24 -2.67 3.49
CA SER A 185 -5.88 -3.00 4.86
C SER A 185 -5.75 -1.76 5.74
N ILE A 186 -5.83 -1.97 7.06
CA ILE A 186 -5.55 -0.92 8.04
C ILE A 186 -4.08 -0.51 7.91
N LEU A 187 -3.18 -1.48 7.74
CA LEU A 187 -1.75 -1.23 7.60
C LEU A 187 -1.46 -0.35 6.39
N PHE A 188 -1.99 -0.66 5.22
CA PHE A 188 -1.83 0.15 4.02
C PHE A 188 -2.30 1.60 4.25
N GLY A 189 -3.48 1.77 4.87
CA GLY A 189 -4.09 3.10 5.03
C GLY A 189 -3.46 3.96 6.11
N TYR A 190 -2.92 3.35 7.17
CA TYR A 190 -2.55 4.08 8.38
C TYR A 190 -1.13 3.81 8.87
N ALA A 191 -0.47 2.71 8.50
CA ALA A 191 0.86 2.41 9.00
C ALA A 191 1.98 2.99 8.13
N ILE A 192 1.79 3.07 6.82
CA ILE A 192 2.84 3.34 5.82
C ILE A 192 2.57 4.62 5.01
N PRO A 193 3.57 5.18 4.29
CA PRO A 193 3.36 6.20 3.25
C PRO A 193 2.88 5.57 1.94
N PHE A 194 2.31 6.37 1.03
CA PHE A 194 1.94 5.96 -0.32
C PHE A 194 3.06 6.21 -1.33
N THR A 195 3.61 7.44 -1.32
CA THR A 195 4.59 7.87 -2.32
C THR A 195 5.73 8.66 -1.71
N HIS A 196 6.83 8.74 -2.45
CA HIS A 196 8.01 9.55 -2.13
C HIS A 196 8.47 10.31 -3.37
N THR A 197 9.15 11.44 -3.17
CA THR A 197 9.83 12.17 -4.24
C THR A 197 11.31 12.28 -3.91
N GLY A 198 12.15 11.75 -4.77
CA GLY A 198 13.59 11.69 -4.49
C GLY A 198 14.35 10.85 -5.49
N VAL A 199 15.39 10.18 -5.01
CA VAL A 199 16.24 9.28 -5.80
C VAL A 199 16.33 7.95 -5.06
N ARG A 200 16.10 6.85 -5.78
CA ARG A 200 16.26 5.47 -5.31
C ARG A 200 17.17 4.70 -6.25
N ALA A 201 18.17 4.05 -5.72
CA ALA A 201 19.00 3.09 -6.43
C ALA A 201 18.64 1.66 -6.02
N THR A 202 18.69 0.74 -6.97
CA THR A 202 18.53 -0.69 -6.75
C THR A 202 19.80 -1.42 -7.21
N TYR A 203 20.27 -2.35 -6.41
CA TYR A 203 21.40 -3.23 -6.72
C TYR A 203 20.95 -4.69 -6.65
N LYS A 204 20.96 -5.38 -7.79
CA LYS A 204 20.70 -6.82 -7.87
C LYS A 204 21.96 -7.58 -7.50
N VAL A 205 22.04 -8.07 -6.25
CA VAL A 205 23.19 -8.82 -5.76
C VAL A 205 23.31 -10.16 -6.49
N ASN A 206 22.19 -10.84 -6.68
CA ASN A 206 22.01 -12.07 -7.45
C ASN A 206 20.53 -12.26 -7.79
N ASP A 207 20.14 -13.40 -8.35
CA ASP A 207 18.75 -13.67 -8.74
C ASP A 207 17.79 -13.76 -7.56
N ALA A 208 18.29 -14.04 -6.35
CA ALA A 208 17.49 -14.14 -5.14
C ALA A 208 17.47 -12.87 -4.29
N LEU A 209 18.45 -11.97 -4.41
CA LEU A 209 18.63 -10.84 -3.51
C LEU A 209 18.81 -9.53 -4.27
N SER A 210 17.93 -8.57 -3.98
CA SER A 210 18.06 -7.18 -4.40
C SER A 210 18.09 -6.26 -3.18
N LEU A 211 18.92 -5.23 -3.23
CA LEU A 211 19.04 -4.19 -2.21
C LEU A 211 18.63 -2.85 -2.81
N MET A 212 17.98 -2.02 -2.01
CA MET A 212 17.53 -0.68 -2.42
C MET A 212 17.98 0.34 -1.38
N GLY A 213 18.33 1.52 -1.86
CA GLY A 213 18.68 2.64 -1.00
C GLY A 213 18.36 3.96 -1.69
N GLY A 214 17.88 4.94 -0.93
CA GLY A 214 17.49 6.21 -1.49
C GLY A 214 17.40 7.33 -0.46
N VAL A 215 17.17 8.53 -1.00
CA VAL A 215 16.93 9.75 -0.24
C VAL A 215 15.77 10.49 -0.89
N ASN A 216 14.79 10.87 -0.08
CA ASN A 216 13.58 11.52 -0.55
C ASN A 216 13.16 12.70 0.36
N GLN A 217 12.11 13.40 -0.06
CA GLN A 217 11.58 14.60 0.60
C GLN A 217 10.64 14.31 1.77
N GLY A 218 10.47 13.01 2.11
CA GLY A 218 9.59 12.56 3.18
C GLY A 218 8.36 11.79 2.71
N TRP A 219 7.43 11.59 3.62
CA TRP A 219 6.20 10.83 3.42
C TRP A 219 5.17 11.63 2.66
N ASP A 220 4.69 11.10 1.54
CA ASP A 220 3.62 11.69 0.74
C ASP A 220 3.86 13.18 0.44
N ALA A 221 5.13 13.52 0.11
CA ALA A 221 5.58 14.87 -0.16
C ALA A 221 6.18 14.97 -1.57
N PHE A 222 5.55 15.78 -2.43
CA PHE A 222 6.10 16.20 -3.71
C PHE A 222 6.95 17.45 -3.55
N GLU A 223 6.45 18.44 -2.82
CA GLU A 223 7.24 19.57 -2.34
C GLU A 223 7.83 19.23 -0.97
N ASP A 224 9.08 19.65 -0.73
CA ASP A 224 9.75 19.42 0.55
C ASP A 224 9.11 20.30 1.64
N PRO A 225 8.44 19.71 2.64
CA PRO A 225 7.68 20.49 3.59
C PRO A 225 8.53 21.12 4.71
N ASN A 226 9.75 20.63 4.95
CA ASN A 226 10.58 20.99 6.11
C ASN A 226 12.07 21.17 5.82
N HIS A 227 12.50 20.96 4.55
CA HIS A 227 13.90 21.00 4.10
C HIS A 227 14.80 19.89 4.67
N ASP A 228 14.27 18.97 5.48
CA ASP A 228 14.95 17.76 5.90
C ASP A 228 14.73 16.63 4.88
N LYS A 229 15.53 15.57 4.95
CA LYS A 229 15.41 14.43 4.05
C LYS A 229 15.16 13.15 4.82
N THR A 230 14.43 12.24 4.16
CA THR A 230 14.18 10.88 4.65
C THR A 230 15.06 9.91 3.87
N VAL A 231 15.79 9.08 4.58
CA VAL A 231 16.54 7.94 4.04
C VAL A 231 15.60 6.76 3.91
N GLU A 232 15.67 6.06 2.79
CA GLU A 232 15.01 4.79 2.59
C GLU A 232 16.02 3.68 2.35
N LEU A 233 15.76 2.51 2.93
CA LEU A 233 16.49 1.27 2.71
C LEU A 233 15.49 0.16 2.42
N GLY A 234 15.86 -0.74 1.53
CA GLY A 234 15.02 -1.88 1.17
C GLY A 234 15.84 -3.10 0.83
N ALA A 235 15.26 -4.27 1.04
CA ALA A 235 15.80 -5.54 0.60
C ALA A 235 14.66 -6.46 0.17
N THR A 236 14.85 -7.16 -0.95
CA THR A 236 13.96 -8.24 -1.38
C THR A 236 14.77 -9.51 -1.51
N PHE A 237 14.35 -10.56 -0.82
CA PHE A 237 14.96 -11.88 -0.86
C PHE A 237 13.95 -12.92 -1.34
N ALA A 238 14.15 -13.47 -2.53
CA ALA A 238 13.28 -14.44 -3.19
C ALA A 238 14.11 -15.65 -3.70
N PRO A 239 14.51 -16.56 -2.81
CA PRO A 239 15.38 -17.69 -3.18
C PRO A 239 14.68 -18.73 -4.05
N SER A 240 13.35 -18.68 -4.13
CA SER A 240 12.53 -19.57 -4.95
C SER A 240 11.19 -18.94 -5.30
N LYS A 241 10.40 -19.56 -6.20
CA LYS A 241 9.02 -19.15 -6.49
C LYS A 241 8.05 -19.42 -5.33
N VAL A 242 8.45 -20.28 -4.38
CA VAL A 242 7.64 -20.62 -3.20
C VAL A 242 7.74 -19.53 -2.15
N VAL A 243 8.86 -18.80 -2.12
CA VAL A 243 9.31 -18.02 -0.97
C VAL A 243 9.92 -16.70 -1.39
N SER A 244 9.42 -15.54 -0.91
CA SER A 244 10.14 -14.27 -0.95
C SER A 244 9.83 -13.38 0.27
N ILE A 245 10.72 -12.50 0.67
CA ILE A 245 10.60 -11.55 1.77
C ILE A 245 10.99 -10.18 1.25
N ALA A 246 10.19 -9.15 1.54
CA ALA A 246 10.61 -7.77 1.39
C ALA A 246 10.68 -7.13 2.78
N ALA A 247 11.69 -6.31 2.99
CA ALA A 247 11.80 -5.48 4.18
C ALA A 247 12.17 -4.06 3.76
N SER A 248 11.61 -3.08 4.43
CA SER A 248 11.92 -1.68 4.19
C SER A 248 12.07 -0.89 5.50
N TYR A 249 12.87 0.17 5.43
CA TYR A 249 13.05 1.14 6.49
C TYR A 249 13.05 2.54 5.93
N TYR A 250 12.32 3.42 6.60
CA TYR A 250 12.31 4.86 6.35
C TYR A 250 12.67 5.60 7.63
N GLY A 251 13.63 6.53 7.55
CA GLY A 251 14.06 7.32 8.69
C GLY A 251 14.45 8.74 8.29
N GLY A 252 13.77 9.73 8.88
CA GLY A 252 14.04 11.14 8.62
C GLY A 252 13.25 12.06 9.51
N LYS A 253 13.60 13.34 9.51
CA LYS A 253 12.78 14.34 10.18
C LYS A 253 11.58 14.67 9.29
N GLU A 254 10.40 14.49 9.85
CA GLU A 254 9.14 14.73 9.18
C GLU A 254 8.36 15.80 9.93
N ARG A 255 7.49 16.53 9.24
CA ARG A 255 6.45 17.31 9.92
C ARG A 255 5.52 16.38 10.67
N VAL A 256 5.07 16.80 11.85
CA VAL A 256 4.07 16.05 12.63
C VAL A 256 2.79 15.89 11.80
N THR A 257 2.38 16.94 11.10
CA THR A 257 1.32 16.86 10.08
C THR A 257 1.58 17.85 8.96
N ASN A 258 1.26 17.44 7.73
CA ASN A 258 1.27 18.34 6.58
C ASN A 258 -0.08 19.07 6.41
N TYR A 259 -1.17 18.55 7.03
CA TYR A 259 -2.53 19.06 6.89
C TYR A 259 -3.32 19.04 8.22
N PRO A 260 -3.63 20.20 8.81
CA PRO A 260 -3.08 21.51 8.48
C PRO A 260 -1.57 21.53 8.70
N LYS A 261 -0.86 22.41 8.00
CA LYS A 261 0.58 22.53 8.08
C LYS A 261 1.01 22.81 9.52
N SER A 262 1.93 22.00 10.04
CA SER A 262 2.53 22.17 11.36
C SER A 262 4.00 22.57 11.24
N ASP A 263 4.47 23.45 12.10
CA ASP A 263 5.90 23.77 12.21
C ASP A 263 6.67 22.77 13.08
N ALA A 264 5.95 21.89 13.80
CA ALA A 264 6.57 20.84 14.59
C ALA A 264 7.16 19.76 13.67
N ASN A 265 8.45 19.51 13.83
CA ASN A 265 9.21 18.46 13.15
C ASN A 265 9.74 17.46 14.18
N GLY A 266 9.96 16.24 13.77
CA GLY A 266 10.58 15.21 14.60
C GLY A 266 10.95 13.99 13.79
N MET A 267 11.87 13.18 14.31
CA MET A 267 12.24 11.91 13.67
C MET A 267 11.02 11.01 13.52
N ARG A 268 10.73 10.63 12.27
CA ARG A 268 9.82 9.54 11.93
C ARG A 268 10.63 8.34 11.52
N ASN A 269 10.28 7.19 12.06
CA ASN A 269 10.87 5.93 11.65
C ASN A 269 9.75 4.97 11.32
N LEU A 270 9.93 4.19 10.27
CA LEU A 270 9.08 3.07 9.88
C LEU A 270 9.96 1.88 9.57
N PHE A 271 9.60 0.75 10.10
CA PHE A 271 10.07 -0.56 9.69
C PHE A 271 8.87 -1.35 9.18
N ASP A 272 9.00 -1.93 8.00
CA ASP A 272 8.02 -2.80 7.36
C ASP A 272 8.69 -4.10 6.95
N ILE A 273 7.95 -5.20 7.07
CA ILE A 273 8.35 -6.49 6.53
C ILE A 273 7.14 -7.24 6.00
N VAL A 274 7.27 -7.74 4.80
CA VAL A 274 6.26 -8.57 4.12
C VAL A 274 6.86 -9.91 3.77
N GLY A 275 6.19 -10.98 4.18
CA GLY A 275 6.48 -12.34 3.74
C GLY A 275 5.29 -12.93 3.00
N THR A 276 5.50 -13.57 1.84
CA THR A 276 4.44 -14.30 1.11
C THR A 276 4.86 -15.76 0.88
N PHE A 277 4.02 -16.75 1.05
CA PHE A 277 4.25 -18.18 0.87
C PHE A 277 3.29 -18.78 -0.15
N ASN A 278 3.80 -19.13 -1.32
CA ASN A 278 3.04 -19.85 -2.34
C ASN A 278 3.06 -21.35 -1.99
N ALA A 279 2.14 -21.78 -1.12
CA ALA A 279 2.06 -23.16 -0.66
C ALA A 279 1.77 -24.13 -1.80
N THR A 280 0.95 -23.69 -2.74
CA THR A 280 0.67 -24.37 -4.02
C THR A 280 0.52 -23.33 -5.13
N ASP A 281 0.28 -23.76 -6.35
CA ASP A 281 -0.04 -22.87 -7.47
C ASP A 281 -1.33 -22.08 -7.27
N GLN A 282 -2.19 -22.55 -6.38
CA GLN A 282 -3.50 -21.95 -6.10
C GLN A 282 -3.57 -21.27 -4.74
N LEU A 283 -2.68 -21.58 -3.80
CA LEU A 283 -2.77 -21.13 -2.40
C LEU A 283 -1.55 -20.31 -2.01
N THR A 284 -1.80 -19.04 -1.69
CA THR A 284 -0.79 -18.09 -1.23
C THR A 284 -1.15 -17.56 0.15
N PHE A 285 -0.17 -17.50 1.03
CA PHE A 285 -0.24 -16.82 2.31
C PHE A 285 0.64 -15.59 2.29
N ILE A 286 0.18 -14.47 2.86
CA ILE A 286 0.97 -13.24 3.04
C ILE A 286 0.90 -12.82 4.50
N LEU A 287 2.02 -12.34 5.04
CA LEU A 287 2.11 -11.73 6.35
C LEU A 287 2.85 -10.42 6.23
N ASN A 288 2.25 -9.32 6.73
CA ASN A 288 2.85 -8.00 6.79
C ASN A 288 2.91 -7.52 8.24
N TYR A 289 4.02 -6.94 8.64
CA TYR A 289 4.18 -6.29 9.94
C TYR A 289 4.82 -4.92 9.77
N ASP A 290 4.22 -3.94 10.44
CA ASP A 290 4.67 -2.56 10.48
C ASP A 290 4.95 -2.11 11.92
N TYR A 291 6.01 -1.32 12.09
CA TYR A 291 6.30 -0.58 13.31
C TYR A 291 6.75 0.82 12.98
N GLY A 292 6.04 1.82 13.49
CA GLY A 292 6.34 3.22 13.23
C GLY A 292 6.40 4.08 14.49
N THR A 293 7.18 5.16 14.41
CA THR A 293 7.29 6.18 15.47
C THR A 293 7.36 7.58 14.88
N GLN A 294 6.85 8.57 15.60
CA GLN A 294 6.98 10.00 15.28
C GLN A 294 7.29 10.78 16.55
N GLU A 295 8.41 11.50 16.57
CA GLU A 295 8.71 12.42 17.64
C GLU A 295 7.82 13.67 17.59
N ASN A 296 7.60 14.29 18.74
CA ASN A 296 6.78 15.49 18.92
C ASN A 296 5.28 15.31 18.55
N ALA A 297 4.81 14.08 18.40
CA ALA A 297 3.44 13.75 17.99
C ALA A 297 2.59 13.10 19.10
N GLY A 298 3.23 12.64 20.17
CA GLY A 298 2.55 12.08 21.32
C GLY A 298 2.05 13.15 22.30
N ALA A 299 1.30 12.75 23.30
CA ALA A 299 0.78 13.63 24.33
C ALA A 299 1.90 14.45 25.00
N GLY A 300 1.68 15.76 25.15
CA GLY A 300 2.68 16.66 25.72
C GLY A 300 3.94 16.87 24.87
N GLY A 301 3.90 16.55 23.55
CA GLY A 301 5.07 16.65 22.67
C GLY A 301 5.98 15.41 22.73
N GLY A 302 5.53 14.32 23.33
CA GLY A 302 6.25 13.06 23.38
C GLY A 302 6.34 12.34 22.02
N LYS A 303 6.93 11.14 22.03
CA LYS A 303 7.01 10.26 20.86
C LYS A 303 5.72 9.48 20.70
N ALA A 304 5.07 9.56 19.55
CA ALA A 304 3.98 8.69 19.16
C ALA A 304 4.50 7.38 18.56
N LYS A 305 3.72 6.30 18.72
CA LYS A 305 4.02 4.94 18.23
C LYS A 305 2.77 4.31 17.62
N TRP A 306 3.00 3.49 16.62
CA TRP A 306 2.00 2.57 16.06
C TRP A 306 2.66 1.28 15.59
N ASP A 307 1.93 0.20 15.63
CA ASP A 307 2.32 -1.09 15.07
C ASP A 307 1.11 -1.89 14.63
N GLY A 308 1.35 -2.84 13.73
CA GLY A 308 0.29 -3.70 13.25
C GLY A 308 0.79 -4.93 12.51
N ILE A 309 -0.11 -5.87 12.36
CA ILE A 309 0.11 -7.10 11.62
C ILE A 309 -1.12 -7.42 10.78
N ALA A 310 -0.91 -7.77 9.51
CA ALA A 310 -1.93 -8.22 8.57
C ALA A 310 -1.56 -9.60 8.02
N GLY A 311 -2.52 -10.50 7.98
CA GLY A 311 -2.38 -11.82 7.38
C GLY A 311 -3.40 -12.03 6.28
N TYR A 312 -2.96 -12.66 5.17
CA TYR A 312 -3.81 -12.91 4.00
C TYR A 312 -3.74 -14.39 3.62
N VAL A 313 -4.85 -14.91 3.17
CA VAL A 313 -4.95 -16.23 2.53
C VAL A 313 -5.67 -16.04 1.21
N ASN A 314 -4.95 -16.23 0.11
CA ASN A 314 -5.46 -16.08 -1.25
C ASN A 314 -5.56 -17.46 -1.90
N TYR A 315 -6.74 -17.82 -2.38
CA TYR A 315 -7.00 -19.11 -2.98
C TYR A 315 -7.65 -18.96 -4.35
N GLN A 316 -6.91 -19.35 -5.39
CA GLN A 316 -7.42 -19.46 -6.77
C GLN A 316 -8.21 -20.77 -6.89
N ILE A 317 -9.53 -20.68 -6.84
CA ILE A 317 -10.45 -21.83 -6.86
C ILE A 317 -10.37 -22.52 -8.22
N ASN A 318 -10.40 -21.72 -9.29
CA ASN A 318 -10.21 -22.12 -10.69
C ASN A 318 -9.88 -20.87 -11.52
N ASP A 319 -9.80 -20.99 -12.84
CA ASP A 319 -9.40 -19.87 -13.73
C ASP A 319 -10.30 -18.63 -13.61
N GLN A 320 -11.54 -18.80 -13.16
CA GLN A 320 -12.55 -17.74 -13.10
C GLN A 320 -12.88 -17.28 -11.68
N TRP A 321 -12.48 -17.99 -10.63
CA TRP A 321 -12.87 -17.67 -9.25
C TRP A 321 -11.69 -17.67 -8.32
N ARG A 322 -11.58 -16.61 -7.53
CA ARG A 322 -10.60 -16.44 -6.46
C ARG A 322 -11.32 -16.03 -5.17
N ALA A 323 -10.92 -16.64 -4.05
CA ALA A 323 -11.32 -16.21 -2.72
C ALA A 323 -10.11 -15.67 -1.95
N SER A 324 -10.31 -14.61 -1.18
CA SER A 324 -9.28 -13.99 -0.35
C SER A 324 -9.81 -13.71 1.04
N LEU A 325 -9.05 -14.10 2.06
CA LEU A 325 -9.32 -13.79 3.46
C LEU A 325 -8.19 -12.91 3.98
N ARG A 326 -8.52 -11.78 4.63
CA ARG A 326 -7.59 -10.91 5.34
C ARG A 326 -8.01 -10.81 6.80
N GLY A 327 -7.04 -10.77 7.70
CA GLY A 327 -7.25 -10.47 9.11
C GLY A 327 -6.13 -9.58 9.63
N GLU A 328 -6.49 -8.54 10.41
CA GLU A 328 -5.54 -7.54 10.87
C GLU A 328 -5.70 -7.20 12.35
N TYR A 329 -4.59 -6.75 12.91
CA TYR A 329 -4.52 -6.07 14.19
C TYR A 329 -3.63 -4.85 14.07
N PHE A 330 -4.14 -3.70 14.46
CA PHE A 330 -3.43 -2.41 14.45
C PHE A 330 -3.54 -1.76 15.82
N ASN A 331 -2.45 -1.22 16.33
CA ASN A 331 -2.37 -0.53 17.61
C ASN A 331 -1.83 0.89 17.40
N ASP A 332 -2.71 1.88 17.49
CA ASP A 332 -2.36 3.30 17.49
C ASP A 332 -2.20 3.75 18.94
N HIS A 333 -0.99 3.54 19.49
CA HIS A 333 -0.71 3.71 20.91
C HIS A 333 -1.00 5.13 21.43
N ASP A 334 -0.86 6.13 20.58
CA ASP A 334 -0.95 7.54 20.93
C ASP A 334 -2.01 8.28 20.10
N GLY A 335 -2.78 7.56 19.27
CA GLY A 335 -3.82 8.14 18.41
C GLY A 335 -3.27 9.00 17.26
N TYR A 336 -2.00 8.87 16.96
CA TYR A 336 -1.34 9.70 15.94
C TYR A 336 -1.84 9.43 14.53
N ARG A 337 -2.12 8.15 14.21
CA ARG A 337 -2.50 7.73 12.87
C ARG A 337 -4.00 7.86 12.59
N THR A 338 -4.83 7.55 13.57
CA THR A 338 -6.30 7.54 13.43
C THR A 338 -6.99 8.70 14.15
N GLY A 339 -6.27 9.43 14.99
CA GLY A 339 -6.82 10.45 15.89
C GLY A 339 -7.51 9.86 17.14
N VAL A 340 -7.39 8.53 17.34
CA VAL A 340 -7.96 7.80 18.49
C VAL A 340 -6.92 6.82 19.02
N VAL A 341 -6.63 6.89 20.33
CA VAL A 341 -5.81 5.86 20.99
C VAL A 341 -6.62 4.57 21.01
N GLN A 342 -6.25 3.57 20.21
CA GLN A 342 -7.05 2.37 20.02
C GLN A 342 -6.25 1.16 19.57
N LYS A 343 -6.85 -0.02 19.81
CA LYS A 343 -6.46 -1.28 19.18
C LYS A 343 -7.59 -1.69 18.25
N TRP A 344 -7.27 -1.71 16.96
CA TRP A 344 -8.23 -1.96 15.89
C TRP A 344 -7.98 -3.33 15.26
N LYS A 345 -9.02 -4.11 15.09
CA LYS A 345 -9.02 -5.43 14.45
C LYS A 345 -9.94 -5.41 13.25
N GLU A 346 -9.58 -6.20 12.25
CA GLU A 346 -10.34 -6.32 11.03
C GLU A 346 -10.35 -7.77 10.56
N ALA A 347 -11.44 -8.16 9.89
CA ALA A 347 -11.55 -9.39 9.11
C ALA A 347 -12.35 -9.14 7.84
N THR A 348 -11.78 -9.52 6.71
CA THR A 348 -12.35 -9.32 5.35
C THR A 348 -12.35 -10.63 4.58
N LEU A 349 -13.45 -10.90 3.90
CA LEU A 349 -13.59 -11.98 2.92
C LEU A 349 -14.02 -11.37 1.60
N THR A 350 -13.25 -11.66 0.55
CA THR A 350 -13.51 -11.23 -0.83
C THR A 350 -13.65 -12.43 -1.74
N LEU A 351 -14.67 -12.44 -2.58
CA LEU A 351 -14.84 -13.38 -3.67
C LEU A 351 -14.74 -12.60 -4.98
N ALA A 352 -13.81 -12.99 -5.83
CA ALA A 352 -13.58 -12.40 -7.14
C ALA A 352 -14.01 -13.34 -8.26
N TYR A 353 -14.71 -12.80 -9.25
CA TYR A 353 -15.05 -13.45 -10.52
C TYR A 353 -14.26 -12.82 -11.66
N LEU A 354 -13.50 -13.61 -12.40
CA LEU A 354 -12.61 -13.23 -13.49
C LEU A 354 -13.16 -13.81 -14.82
N PRO A 355 -14.18 -13.20 -15.45
CA PRO A 355 -14.78 -13.71 -16.68
C PRO A 355 -13.81 -13.71 -17.87
N ALA A 356 -12.85 -12.80 -17.88
CA ALA A 356 -11.77 -12.69 -18.86
C ALA A 356 -10.52 -12.10 -18.18
N LYS A 357 -9.38 -12.07 -18.85
CA LYS A 357 -8.11 -11.55 -18.32
C LYS A 357 -8.20 -10.07 -17.94
N GLU A 358 -8.98 -9.32 -18.71
CA GLU A 358 -9.15 -7.88 -18.56
C GLU A 358 -10.18 -7.52 -17.48
N TRP A 359 -11.06 -8.45 -17.11
CA TRP A 359 -12.19 -8.17 -16.22
C TRP A 359 -12.09 -8.89 -14.89
N GLU A 360 -12.37 -8.16 -13.82
CA GLU A 360 -12.52 -8.71 -12.49
C GLU A 360 -13.70 -8.05 -11.77
N VAL A 361 -14.57 -8.84 -11.16
CA VAL A 361 -15.69 -8.39 -10.33
C VAL A 361 -15.49 -8.96 -8.94
N ARG A 362 -15.45 -8.09 -7.93
CA ARG A 362 -15.25 -8.47 -6.52
C ARG A 362 -16.51 -8.21 -5.71
N ALA A 363 -16.87 -9.16 -4.86
CA ALA A 363 -17.83 -8.99 -3.79
C ALA A 363 -17.12 -9.21 -2.45
N GLU A 364 -17.27 -8.27 -1.53
CA GLU A 364 -16.53 -8.25 -0.27
C GLU A 364 -17.43 -8.03 0.93
N VAL A 365 -17.13 -8.72 2.03
CA VAL A 365 -17.67 -8.42 3.36
C VAL A 365 -16.53 -8.17 4.33
N ARG A 366 -16.66 -7.12 5.14
CA ARG A 366 -15.64 -6.74 6.12
C ARG A 366 -16.27 -6.39 7.45
N ALA A 367 -15.59 -6.73 8.54
CA ALA A 367 -15.96 -6.40 9.91
C ALA A 367 -14.76 -5.78 10.63
N ASP A 368 -14.99 -4.62 11.23
CA ASP A 368 -14.01 -3.87 12.00
C ASP A 368 -14.44 -3.80 13.47
N LYS A 369 -13.48 -3.90 14.39
CA LYS A 369 -13.69 -3.76 15.83
C LYS A 369 -12.53 -3.03 16.49
N SER A 370 -12.85 -1.94 17.19
CA SER A 370 -11.94 -1.24 18.11
C SER A 370 -12.19 -1.65 19.55
N ASP A 371 -11.18 -1.54 20.40
CA ASP A 371 -11.32 -1.61 21.87
C ASP A 371 -11.93 -0.33 22.48
N GLN A 372 -12.07 0.73 21.66
CA GLN A 372 -12.72 2.00 21.97
C GLN A 372 -14.00 2.17 21.16
N SER A 373 -14.88 3.09 21.56
CA SER A 373 -15.98 3.57 20.70
C SER A 373 -15.45 4.54 19.66
N ALA A 374 -14.56 4.04 18.77
CA ALA A 374 -13.77 4.85 17.85
C ALA A 374 -14.52 5.27 16.59
N PHE A 375 -15.50 4.46 16.12
CA PHE A 375 -16.24 4.74 14.90
C PHE A 375 -17.51 5.56 15.18
N LEU A 376 -18.04 6.23 14.15
CA LEU A 376 -19.37 6.85 14.19
C LEU A 376 -20.38 5.97 13.44
N LYS A 377 -21.58 5.81 14.01
CA LYS A 377 -22.71 5.17 13.31
C LYS A 377 -23.12 5.96 12.08
N SER A 378 -24.05 5.44 11.28
CA SER A 378 -24.57 6.07 10.07
C SER A 378 -25.20 7.46 10.29
N ASP A 379 -25.57 7.79 11.54
CA ASP A 379 -26.02 9.14 11.91
C ASP A 379 -24.87 10.19 11.95
N GLY A 380 -23.62 9.74 11.85
CA GLY A 380 -22.42 10.58 11.90
C GLY A 380 -22.11 11.20 13.26
N ILE A 381 -22.81 10.78 14.34
CA ILE A 381 -22.76 11.39 15.67
C ILE A 381 -22.53 10.35 16.76
N THR A 382 -23.23 9.22 16.72
CA THR A 382 -23.23 8.21 17.79
C THR A 382 -21.97 7.36 17.71
N PRO A 383 -21.10 7.34 18.75
CA PRO A 383 -19.92 6.48 18.77
C PRO A 383 -20.27 4.99 18.86
N THR A 384 -19.43 4.16 18.25
CA THR A 384 -19.52 2.70 18.29
C THR A 384 -18.14 2.07 18.22
N SER A 385 -17.99 0.87 18.77
CA SER A 385 -16.73 0.11 18.69
C SER A 385 -16.67 -0.86 17.50
N THR A 386 -17.73 -0.96 16.70
CA THR A 386 -17.80 -1.90 15.58
C THR A 386 -18.44 -1.28 14.37
N GLN A 387 -17.98 -1.70 13.19
CA GLN A 387 -18.67 -1.45 11.94
C GLN A 387 -18.54 -2.66 11.00
N ARG A 388 -19.41 -2.72 10.00
CA ARG A 388 -19.41 -3.75 8.98
C ARG A 388 -19.64 -3.10 7.62
N SER A 389 -19.10 -3.70 6.59
CA SER A 389 -19.38 -3.28 5.21
C SER A 389 -19.65 -4.48 4.31
N PHE A 390 -20.36 -4.17 3.23
CA PHE A 390 -20.47 -4.98 2.03
C PHE A 390 -20.02 -4.12 0.87
N GLY A 391 -19.11 -4.64 0.04
CA GLY A 391 -18.55 -3.96 -1.12
C GLY A 391 -18.76 -4.76 -2.40
N LEU A 392 -18.91 -4.03 -3.50
CA LEU A 392 -18.86 -4.54 -4.86
C LEU A 392 -17.91 -3.68 -5.67
N GLU A 393 -17.05 -4.30 -6.49
CA GLU A 393 -16.09 -3.63 -7.35
C GLU A 393 -16.07 -4.27 -8.72
N VAL A 394 -15.88 -3.45 -9.74
CA VAL A 394 -15.66 -3.88 -11.11
C VAL A 394 -14.39 -3.24 -11.62
N LEU A 395 -13.45 -4.07 -12.04
CA LEU A 395 -12.17 -3.69 -12.62
C LEU A 395 -12.11 -4.10 -14.08
N TYR A 396 -11.56 -3.22 -14.90
CA TYR A 396 -11.18 -3.50 -16.29
C TYR A 396 -9.73 -3.09 -16.50
N LYS A 397 -8.89 -4.04 -16.92
CA LYS A 397 -7.44 -3.89 -17.12
C LYS A 397 -7.12 -3.84 -18.61
N PHE A 398 -6.18 -3.01 -19.01
CA PHE A 398 -5.81 -2.86 -20.42
C PHE A 398 -4.33 -2.49 -20.61
#